data_09fbbe8c95daff2f856267c5604bcdb4
#
_entry.id   09fbbe8c95daff2f856267c5604bcdb4
#
_cell.length_a   1.000
_cell.length_b   1.000
_cell.length_c   1.000
_cell.angle_alpha   90.00
_cell.angle_beta   90.00
_cell.angle_gamma   90.00
#
_symmetry.space_group_name_H-M   'P 1'
#
loop_
_entity.id
_entity.type
_entity.pdbx_description
1 polymer ?
#
loop_
_entity_poly.entity_id
_entity_poly.type
_entity_poly.pdbx_seq_one_letter_code
_entity_poly.pdbx_strand_id
1 'polypeptide(L)'
;MKTLVIHPSDPTTDVLKVIYEDKDWTIINDPTFPKSHLKLAIKRHDRIIMMGHGTPHGLIAFSNPIKKTGLRYVIDSNLLYLLREKELIGIWCDCDQFFNKHDLKGLNTGMIISEWDEADIFLDSFTQNQIDESNIL
;
A
#
# COMPACT_ATOMS: atom_id res chain seq x y z
N MET A 1 9.29 5.75 14.60
CA MET A 1 8.10 5.72 13.72
C MET A 1 7.71 4.28 13.45
N LYS A 2 6.45 3.96 13.71
CA LYS A 2 5.94 2.60 13.46
C LYS A 2 5.34 2.54 12.05
N THR A 3 5.75 1.54 11.28
CA THR A 3 5.32 1.36 9.89
C THR A 3 4.43 0.13 9.76
N LEU A 4 3.29 0.31 9.10
CA LEU A 4 2.36 -0.75 8.74
C LEU A 4 2.36 -0.92 7.23
N VAL A 5 2.51 -2.15 6.76
CA VAL A 5 2.40 -2.50 5.34
C VAL A 5 1.08 -3.24 5.14
N ILE A 6 0.27 -2.76 4.21
CA ILE A 6 -0.97 -3.40 3.79
C ILE A 6 -0.75 -3.86 2.34
N HIS A 7 -0.53 -5.15 2.17
CA HIS A 7 -0.23 -5.75 0.87
C HIS A 7 -1.00 -7.06 0.73
N PRO A 8 -2.28 -7.01 0.29
CA PRO A 8 -3.06 -8.23 0.09
C PRO A 8 -2.31 -9.20 -0.82
N SER A 9 -2.10 -10.43 -0.36
CA SER A 9 -1.35 -11.44 -1.11
C SER A 9 -1.96 -11.69 -2.47
N ASP A 10 -1.12 -11.62 -3.52
CA ASP A 10 -1.52 -11.84 -4.90
C ASP A 10 -0.28 -12.19 -5.71
N PRO A 11 -0.29 -13.29 -6.50
CA PRO A 11 0.89 -13.69 -7.28
C PRO A 11 1.40 -12.60 -8.22
N THR A 12 0.51 -11.75 -8.75
CA THR A 12 0.89 -10.72 -9.72
C THR A 12 1.53 -9.49 -9.07
N THR A 13 1.43 -9.34 -7.76
CA THR A 13 2.06 -8.22 -7.03
C THR A 13 3.14 -8.68 -6.06
N ASP A 14 3.52 -9.95 -6.07
CA ASP A 14 4.53 -10.48 -5.15
C ASP A 14 5.89 -9.80 -5.28
N VAL A 15 6.22 -9.25 -6.43
CA VAL A 15 7.48 -8.51 -6.64
C VAL A 15 7.61 -7.36 -5.64
N LEU A 16 6.50 -6.79 -5.19
CA LEU A 16 6.51 -5.68 -4.23
C LEU A 16 6.97 -6.08 -2.84
N LYS A 17 7.03 -7.37 -2.53
CA LYS A 17 7.53 -7.85 -1.22
C LYS A 17 8.97 -7.41 -0.93
N VAL A 18 9.76 -7.17 -1.96
CA VAL A 18 11.14 -6.72 -1.81
C VAL A 18 11.23 -5.40 -1.04
N ILE A 19 10.17 -4.60 -1.06
CA ILE A 19 10.13 -3.32 -0.35
C ILE A 19 10.20 -3.53 1.18
N TYR A 20 9.63 -4.60 1.68
CA TYR A 20 9.49 -4.79 3.13
C TYR A 20 10.02 -6.11 3.68
N GLU A 21 10.44 -7.06 2.82
CA GLU A 21 10.80 -8.41 3.29
C GLU A 21 12.00 -8.44 4.24
N ASP A 22 12.87 -7.43 4.16
CA ASP A 22 14.03 -7.30 5.04
C ASP A 22 13.82 -6.27 6.15
N LYS A 23 12.59 -5.78 6.33
CA LYS A 23 12.26 -4.75 7.31
C LYS A 23 11.51 -5.35 8.50
N ASP A 24 11.67 -4.72 9.65
CA ASP A 24 10.97 -5.09 10.89
C ASP A 24 9.66 -4.28 11.02
N TRP A 25 8.83 -4.32 9.99
CA TRP A 25 7.56 -3.62 9.95
C TRP A 25 6.40 -4.58 10.17
N THR A 26 5.27 -4.05 10.65
CA THR A 26 4.04 -4.83 10.74
C THR A 26 3.46 -5.02 9.36
N ILE A 27 3.14 -6.27 8.99
CA ILE A 27 2.65 -6.61 7.65
C ILE A 27 1.28 -7.25 7.73
N ILE A 28 0.32 -6.71 6.98
CA ILE A 28 -0.99 -7.31 6.77
C ILE A 28 -1.05 -7.75 5.32
N ASN A 29 -0.98 -9.06 5.08
CA ASN A 29 -0.97 -9.63 3.73
C ASN A 29 -2.12 -10.60 3.48
N ASP A 30 -2.93 -10.93 4.48
CA ASP A 30 -4.10 -11.79 4.30
C ASP A 30 -5.19 -11.00 3.57
N PRO A 31 -5.64 -11.45 2.36
CA PRO A 31 -6.66 -10.72 1.62
C PRO A 31 -8.03 -10.73 2.29
N THR A 32 -8.24 -11.57 3.32
CA THR A 32 -9.50 -11.65 4.07
C THR A 32 -9.42 -10.95 5.43
N PHE A 33 -8.36 -10.19 5.69
CA PHE A 33 -8.15 -9.54 6.99
C PHE A 33 -9.36 -8.67 7.38
N PRO A 34 -9.92 -8.83 8.59
CA PRO A 34 -11.12 -8.09 8.99
C PRO A 34 -10.91 -6.58 9.02
N LYS A 35 -11.89 -5.84 8.52
CA LYS A 35 -11.79 -4.38 8.41
C LYS A 35 -11.66 -3.70 9.78
N SER A 36 -12.29 -4.24 10.81
CA SER A 36 -12.16 -3.72 12.17
C SER A 36 -10.73 -3.81 12.70
N HIS A 37 -10.05 -4.92 12.40
CA HIS A 37 -8.65 -5.10 12.77
C HIS A 37 -7.72 -4.21 11.95
N LEU A 38 -8.05 -4.00 10.67
CA LEU A 38 -7.31 -3.09 9.80
C LEU A 38 -7.36 -1.66 10.33
N LYS A 39 -8.53 -1.18 10.72
CA LYS A 39 -8.70 0.15 11.31
C LYS A 39 -7.85 0.32 12.56
N LEU A 40 -7.84 -0.70 13.42
CA LEU A 40 -7.05 -0.66 14.64
C LEU A 40 -5.55 -0.64 14.34
N ALA A 41 -5.11 -1.43 13.36
CA ALA A 41 -3.71 -1.44 12.95
C ALA A 41 -3.27 -0.08 12.41
N ILE A 42 -4.10 0.56 11.58
CA ILE A 42 -3.82 1.90 11.06
C ILE A 42 -3.66 2.89 12.21
N LYS A 43 -4.56 2.85 13.18
CA LYS A 43 -4.51 3.76 14.34
C LYS A 43 -3.21 3.64 15.12
N ARG A 44 -2.63 2.44 15.18
CA ARG A 44 -1.44 2.14 15.99
C ARG A 44 -0.12 2.42 15.28
N HIS A 45 -0.15 2.83 14.02
CA HIS A 45 1.05 3.05 13.22
C HIS A 45 1.09 4.48 12.69
N ASP A 46 2.29 4.96 12.42
CA ASP A 46 2.51 6.36 11.98
C ASP A 46 2.66 6.48 10.47
N ARG A 47 3.22 5.43 9.85
CA ARG A 47 3.41 5.34 8.40
C ARG A 47 2.62 4.17 7.87
N ILE A 48 1.84 4.40 6.81
CA ILE A 48 1.02 3.35 6.19
C ILE A 48 1.48 3.18 4.75
N ILE A 49 1.98 1.99 4.44
CA ILE A 49 2.37 1.61 3.08
C ILE A 49 1.30 0.68 2.54
N MET A 50 0.63 1.11 1.47
CA MET A 50 -0.49 0.39 0.87
C MET A 50 -0.11 0.00 -0.55
N MET A 51 -0.14 -1.29 -0.86
CA MET A 51 0.29 -1.75 -2.18
C MET A 51 -0.48 -2.98 -2.66
N GLY A 52 -0.61 -3.08 -3.98
CA GLY A 52 -1.30 -4.19 -4.62
C GLY A 52 -2.10 -3.74 -5.83
N HIS A 53 -3.22 -4.41 -6.05
CA HIS A 53 -4.16 -4.02 -7.11
C HIS A 53 -5.08 -2.90 -6.61
N GLY A 54 -5.53 -2.07 -7.53
CA GLY A 54 -6.45 -1.01 -7.15
C GLY A 54 -7.08 -0.28 -8.31
N THR A 55 -7.86 0.74 -7.95
CA THR A 55 -8.61 1.59 -8.87
C THR A 55 -8.54 3.03 -8.34
N PRO A 56 -9.11 4.03 -9.07
CA PRO A 56 -9.22 5.38 -8.50
C PRO A 56 -10.03 5.44 -7.19
N HIS A 57 -10.75 4.37 -6.85
CA HIS A 57 -11.58 4.31 -5.65
C HIS A 57 -10.89 3.67 -4.45
N GLY A 58 -9.73 3.04 -4.64
CA GLY A 58 -8.96 2.48 -3.53
C GLY A 58 -8.20 1.20 -3.87
N LEU A 59 -7.66 0.61 -2.80
CA LEU A 59 -6.92 -0.64 -2.87
C LEU A 59 -7.88 -1.82 -2.75
N ILE A 60 -7.74 -2.80 -3.66
CA ILE A 60 -8.62 -3.97 -3.68
C ILE A 60 -7.86 -5.23 -3.30
N ALA A 61 -8.62 -6.23 -2.85
CA ALA A 61 -8.12 -7.57 -2.61
C ALA A 61 -9.12 -8.59 -3.13
N PHE A 62 -8.62 -9.77 -3.48
CA PHE A 62 -9.45 -10.92 -3.83
C PHE A 62 -9.35 -11.95 -2.72
N SER A 63 -10.49 -12.46 -2.20
CA SER A 63 -10.47 -13.53 -1.21
C SER A 63 -9.82 -14.79 -1.77
N ASN A 64 -9.94 -14.99 -3.08
CA ASN A 64 -9.18 -16.01 -3.82
C ASN A 64 -8.33 -15.29 -4.87
N PRO A 65 -7.06 -14.97 -4.56
CA PRO A 65 -6.23 -14.20 -5.50
C PRO A 65 -5.80 -14.99 -6.74
N ILE A 66 -5.81 -16.32 -6.68
CA ILE A 66 -5.45 -17.16 -7.83
C ILE A 66 -6.56 -17.13 -8.87
N LYS A 67 -7.81 -17.29 -8.42
CA LYS A 67 -8.98 -17.28 -9.30
C LYS A 67 -9.52 -15.87 -9.56
N LYS A 68 -9.02 -14.85 -8.87
CA LYS A 68 -9.49 -13.47 -8.94
C LYS A 68 -10.98 -13.36 -8.63
N THR A 69 -11.42 -14.03 -7.58
CA THR A 69 -12.82 -13.99 -7.10
C THR A 69 -12.88 -13.42 -5.69
N GLY A 70 -14.06 -12.93 -5.29
CA GLY A 70 -14.28 -12.35 -3.96
C GLY A 70 -13.62 -10.99 -3.81
N LEU A 71 -13.83 -10.08 -4.78
CA LEU A 71 -13.26 -8.74 -4.75
C LEU A 71 -13.84 -7.91 -3.60
N ARG A 72 -12.96 -7.19 -2.88
CA ARG A 72 -13.38 -6.20 -1.90
C ARG A 72 -12.40 -5.03 -1.90
N TYR A 73 -12.86 -3.87 -1.43
CA TYR A 73 -11.97 -2.74 -1.18
C TYR A 73 -11.40 -2.85 0.23
N VAL A 74 -10.08 -2.92 0.32
CA VAL A 74 -9.35 -2.94 1.60
C VAL A 74 -9.16 -1.51 2.10
N ILE A 75 -8.79 -0.61 1.20
CA ILE A 75 -8.66 0.82 1.47
C ILE A 75 -9.63 1.55 0.55
N ASP A 76 -10.52 2.35 1.10
CA ASP A 76 -11.47 3.16 0.34
C ASP A 76 -11.76 4.47 1.07
N SER A 77 -12.73 5.24 0.57
CA SER A 77 -13.07 6.54 1.15
C SER A 77 -13.53 6.47 2.60
N ASN A 78 -13.99 5.31 3.06
CA ASN A 78 -14.44 5.15 4.45
C ASN A 78 -13.30 5.18 5.46
N LEU A 79 -12.05 5.03 5.01
CA LEU A 79 -10.87 5.05 5.87
C LEU A 79 -10.10 6.37 5.84
N LEU A 80 -10.57 7.36 5.09
CA LEU A 80 -9.85 8.63 4.93
C LEU A 80 -9.59 9.32 6.27
N TYR A 81 -10.54 9.27 7.19
CA TYR A 81 -10.40 9.91 8.48
C TYR A 81 -9.23 9.34 9.31
N LEU A 82 -8.86 8.08 9.05
CA LEU A 82 -7.70 7.45 9.70
C LEU A 82 -6.40 7.75 8.97
N LEU A 83 -6.46 7.93 7.64
CA LEU A 83 -5.28 8.09 6.80
C LEU A 83 -4.75 9.52 6.77
N ARG A 84 -5.60 10.53 6.96
CA ARG A 84 -5.24 11.94 6.74
C ARG A 84 -4.08 12.43 7.59
N GLU A 85 -3.90 11.89 8.77
CA GLU A 85 -2.83 12.31 9.68
C GLU A 85 -1.61 11.41 9.63
N LYS A 86 -1.61 10.42 8.75
CA LYS A 86 -0.52 9.46 8.63
C LYS A 86 0.41 9.82 7.48
N GLU A 87 1.64 9.33 7.58
CA GLU A 87 2.55 9.36 6.45
C GLU A 87 2.17 8.22 5.52
N LEU A 88 1.85 8.53 4.27
CA LEU A 88 1.25 7.58 3.35
C LEU A 88 2.17 7.26 2.18
N ILE A 89 2.20 5.99 1.79
CA ILE A 89 2.82 5.51 0.56
C ILE A 89 1.82 4.58 -0.11
N GLY A 90 1.42 4.92 -1.34
CA GLY A 90 0.44 4.13 -2.09
C GLY A 90 1.02 3.63 -3.39
N ILE A 91 0.91 2.32 -3.64
CA ILE A 91 1.43 1.66 -4.83
C ILE A 91 0.34 0.75 -5.39
N TRP A 92 -0.58 1.32 -6.17
CA TRP A 92 -1.58 0.55 -6.89
C TRP A 92 -2.02 1.32 -8.13
N CYS A 93 -2.67 0.62 -9.06
CA CYS A 93 -3.13 1.21 -10.32
C CYS A 93 -4.10 2.36 -10.05
N ASP A 94 -3.82 3.53 -10.62
CA ASP A 94 -4.60 4.76 -10.45
C ASP A 94 -4.62 5.27 -9.00
N CYS A 95 -3.63 4.90 -8.20
CA CYS A 95 -3.48 5.38 -6.83
C CYS A 95 -3.38 6.92 -6.77
N ASP A 96 -2.73 7.52 -7.76
CA ASP A 96 -2.60 8.98 -7.87
C ASP A 96 -3.97 9.64 -7.95
N GLN A 97 -4.92 9.05 -8.67
CA GLN A 97 -6.28 9.56 -8.77
C GLN A 97 -7.01 9.50 -7.43
N PHE A 98 -6.82 8.41 -6.68
CA PHE A 98 -7.39 8.28 -5.36
C PHE A 98 -6.83 9.34 -4.40
N PHE A 99 -5.52 9.53 -4.40
CA PHE A 99 -4.87 10.54 -3.55
C PHE A 99 -5.34 11.96 -3.91
N ASN A 100 -5.38 12.28 -5.20
CA ASN A 100 -5.82 13.61 -5.66
C ASN A 100 -7.28 13.87 -5.34
N LYS A 101 -8.15 12.90 -5.61
CA LYS A 101 -9.59 13.03 -5.38
C LYS A 101 -9.91 13.31 -3.92
N HIS A 102 -9.16 12.72 -3.00
CA HIS A 102 -9.41 12.82 -1.57
C HIS A 102 -8.44 13.75 -0.85
N ASP A 103 -7.62 14.47 -1.59
CA ASP A 103 -6.63 15.40 -1.05
C ASP A 103 -5.71 14.73 -0.01
N LEU A 104 -5.28 13.52 -0.30
CA LEU A 104 -4.30 12.81 0.50
C LEU A 104 -2.89 13.18 0.05
N LYS A 105 -1.97 13.26 1.01
CA LYS A 105 -0.58 13.61 0.76
C LYS A 105 0.32 12.40 1.02
N GLY A 106 1.36 12.26 0.23
CA GLY A 106 2.33 11.18 0.36
C GLY A 106 2.85 10.74 -0.98
N LEU A 107 3.70 9.72 -0.95
CA LEU A 107 4.19 9.09 -2.17
C LEU A 107 3.12 8.19 -2.76
N ASN A 108 2.89 8.30 -4.06
CA ASN A 108 1.92 7.45 -4.73
C ASN A 108 2.30 7.23 -6.18
N THR A 109 1.75 6.17 -6.78
CA THR A 109 1.99 5.84 -8.17
C THR A 109 0.67 5.72 -8.92
N GLY A 110 0.72 5.99 -10.25
CA GLY A 110 -0.46 5.83 -11.11
C GLY A 110 -0.50 4.51 -11.86
N MET A 111 0.52 3.67 -11.72
CA MET A 111 0.65 2.45 -12.50
C MET A 111 1.04 1.25 -11.65
N ILE A 112 0.58 0.05 -12.08
CA ILE A 112 1.12 -1.19 -11.54
C ILE A 112 2.45 -1.46 -12.23
N ILE A 113 3.46 -1.82 -11.44
CA ILE A 113 4.77 -2.22 -11.96
C ILE A 113 4.67 -3.69 -12.39
N SER A 114 4.64 -3.94 -13.70
CA SER A 114 4.47 -5.28 -14.24
C SER A 114 5.73 -5.84 -14.91
N GLU A 115 6.73 -5.00 -15.17
CA GLU A 115 7.98 -5.41 -15.83
C GLU A 115 9.16 -5.15 -14.91
N TRP A 116 10.17 -6.04 -15.00
CA TRP A 116 11.35 -5.98 -14.13
C TRP A 116 12.11 -4.65 -14.21
N ASP A 117 12.31 -4.13 -15.44
CA ASP A 117 13.08 -2.90 -15.63
C ASP A 117 12.39 -1.71 -14.96
N GLU A 118 11.06 -1.63 -15.11
CA GLU A 118 10.27 -0.58 -14.46
C GLU A 118 10.27 -0.76 -12.94
N ALA A 119 10.16 -2.00 -12.48
CA ALA A 119 10.17 -2.31 -11.07
C ALA A 119 11.49 -1.91 -10.42
N ASP A 120 12.62 -2.21 -11.04
CA ASP A 120 13.93 -1.87 -10.51
C ASP A 120 14.09 -0.34 -10.35
N ILE A 121 13.74 0.42 -11.38
CA ILE A 121 13.81 1.89 -11.33
C ILE A 121 12.92 2.45 -10.22
N PHE A 122 11.70 1.94 -10.12
CA PHE A 122 10.76 2.38 -9.10
C PHE A 122 11.25 2.05 -7.69
N LEU A 123 11.72 0.82 -7.49
CA LEU A 123 12.19 0.36 -6.18
C LEU A 123 13.42 1.15 -5.72
N ASP A 124 14.34 1.46 -6.63
CA ASP A 124 15.49 2.29 -6.32
C ASP A 124 15.06 3.69 -5.85
N SER A 125 14.14 4.31 -6.56
CA SER A 125 13.58 5.61 -6.19
C SER A 125 12.87 5.57 -4.85
N PHE A 126 12.08 4.52 -4.60
CA PHE A 126 11.36 4.34 -3.36
C PHE A 126 12.31 4.15 -2.18
N THR A 127 13.32 3.30 -2.34
CA THR A 127 14.32 3.03 -1.30
C THR A 127 15.09 4.30 -0.96
N GLN A 128 15.47 5.10 -1.96
CA GLN A 128 16.18 6.35 -1.74
C GLN A 128 15.33 7.34 -0.93
N ASN A 129 14.05 7.46 -1.24
CA ASN A 129 13.13 8.30 -0.49
C ASN A 129 13.01 7.87 0.97
N GLN A 130 12.95 6.56 1.22
CA GLN A 130 12.91 6.03 2.57
C GLN A 130 14.18 6.33 3.36
N ILE A 131 15.34 6.21 2.71
CA ILE A 131 16.63 6.53 3.33
C ILE A 131 16.67 8.01 3.71
N ASP A 132 16.25 8.89 2.80
CA ASP A 132 16.21 10.33 3.04
C ASP A 132 15.30 10.67 4.22
N GLU A 133 14.12 10.08 4.29
CA GLU A 133 13.20 10.26 5.42
C GLU A 133 13.79 9.77 6.73
N SER A 134 14.47 8.62 6.72
CA SER A 134 15.10 8.08 7.91
C SER A 134 16.22 8.97 8.42
N ASN A 135 16.92 9.66 7.53
CA ASN A 135 18.00 10.57 7.88
C ASN A 135 17.51 11.89 8.48
N ILE A 136 16.27 12.26 8.20
CA ILE A 136 15.65 13.46 8.76
C ILE A 136 15.22 13.23 10.22
N LEU A 137 14.96 12.02 10.59
CA LEU A 137 14.56 11.63 11.94
C LEU A 137 15.78 11.41 12.83
#